data_77617231720f52b0ddbfe08e5dbb77b8
#
_entry.id   77617231720f52b0ddbfe08e5dbb77b8
#
_cell.length_a   1.000
_cell.length_b   1.000
_cell.length_c   1.000
_cell.angle_alpha   90.00
_cell.angle_beta   90.00
_cell.angle_gamma   90.00
#
_symmetry.space_group_name_H-M   'P 1'
#
loop_
_entity.id
_entity.type
_entity.pdbx_description
1 polymer ?
#
loop_
_entity_poly.entity_id
_entity_poly.type
_entity_poly.pdbx_seq_one_letter_code
_entity_poly.pdbx_strand_id
1 'polypeptide(L)'
;MPVKNRFAELHDDITVWRRDIHQNPEILFETHRTSALVAEKLRAFGCDEVAEGIGRTGVVGVIKGNSTASGKVIGLRADMDALPIHEQTGLEYASKTDNAMHACGHDGHTAMLLGAAQYLCETRNFDGTTVVIFQPAEEGGGGGKEMCDDDMMDRWKIQEVYGMHNWPGMPVGDFAIRSGPFFAATDQFEIIVEGKGGHAAKPHETVDSIVVAAHTLTALQSISSRNADPVDQLVVSVTSIESSSKAFNVIAQRTHMKGTVRTMSKGMRALAEQRLTAIAKSVSETFGAEAEVKYYLGYPCMVNHPEQTEFAASVATKISGSCADAPLVMGGEDFAYLLEERPGAYILVGNGDTASVHHPEYNFDDAAIPAGCSWWSGVVEERMPTG
;
A
#
# COMPACT_ATOMS: atom_id res chain seq x y z
N MET A 1 -20.02 -3.01 -20.54
CA MET A 1 -19.70 -2.07 -21.64
C MET A 1 -18.20 -2.09 -21.79
N PRO A 2 -17.67 -2.12 -23.00
CA PRO A 2 -16.25 -1.91 -23.17
C PRO A 2 -15.83 -0.55 -22.58
N VAL A 3 -14.51 -0.32 -22.53
CA VAL A 3 -13.91 0.97 -22.14
C VAL A 3 -14.75 2.14 -22.69
N LYS A 4 -15.05 3.14 -21.86
CA LYS A 4 -15.84 4.29 -22.29
C LYS A 4 -15.10 5.08 -23.36
N ASN A 5 -15.77 5.42 -24.46
CA ASN A 5 -15.18 6.13 -25.60
C ASN A 5 -14.49 7.44 -25.20
N ARG A 6 -15.02 8.16 -24.18
CA ARG A 6 -14.43 9.41 -23.69
C ARG A 6 -13.00 9.22 -23.22
N PHE A 7 -12.66 8.09 -22.62
CA PHE A 7 -11.28 7.83 -22.18
C PHE A 7 -10.31 7.51 -23.33
N ALA A 8 -10.81 7.06 -24.48
CA ALA A 8 -9.98 6.99 -25.68
C ALA A 8 -9.63 8.39 -26.22
N GLU A 9 -10.56 9.36 -26.11
CA GLU A 9 -10.31 10.75 -26.50
C GLU A 9 -9.37 11.47 -25.51
N LEU A 10 -9.47 11.16 -24.21
CA LEU A 10 -8.66 11.76 -23.15
C LEU A 10 -7.30 11.06 -22.95
N HIS A 11 -7.06 9.94 -23.64
CA HIS A 11 -5.91 9.09 -23.40
C HIS A 11 -4.57 9.84 -23.49
N ASP A 12 -4.39 10.63 -24.55
CA ASP A 12 -3.15 11.40 -24.76
C ASP A 12 -2.93 12.43 -23.65
N ASP A 13 -3.98 13.14 -23.23
CA ASP A 13 -3.90 14.12 -22.14
C ASP A 13 -3.54 13.46 -20.81
N ILE A 14 -4.21 12.34 -20.48
CA ILE A 14 -3.95 11.60 -19.23
C ILE A 14 -2.53 11.00 -19.25
N THR A 15 -2.08 10.50 -20.39
CA THR A 15 -0.70 10.02 -20.60
C THR A 15 0.32 11.14 -20.32
N VAL A 16 0.07 12.35 -20.83
CA VAL A 16 0.93 13.52 -20.56
C VAL A 16 0.99 13.80 -19.05
N TRP A 17 -0.14 13.78 -18.33
CA TRP A 17 -0.13 13.99 -16.87
C TRP A 17 0.64 12.90 -16.14
N ARG A 18 0.43 11.63 -16.48
CA ARG A 18 1.14 10.50 -15.89
C ARG A 18 2.66 10.64 -16.08
N ARG A 19 3.10 10.93 -17.31
CA ARG A 19 4.52 11.06 -17.62
C ARG A 19 5.16 12.30 -17.00
N ASP A 20 4.39 13.38 -16.80
CA ASP A 20 4.85 14.55 -16.07
C ASP A 20 5.05 14.26 -14.58
N ILE A 21 4.14 13.50 -13.95
CA ILE A 21 4.29 13.03 -12.57
C ILE A 21 5.49 12.09 -12.48
N HIS A 22 5.64 11.14 -13.40
CA HIS A 22 6.75 10.18 -13.46
C HIS A 22 8.12 10.87 -13.53
N GLN A 23 8.24 11.91 -14.33
CA GLN A 23 9.48 12.68 -14.45
C GLN A 23 9.86 13.47 -13.20
N ASN A 24 8.92 13.74 -12.32
CA ASN A 24 9.09 14.57 -11.14
C ASN A 24 8.61 13.84 -9.88
N PRO A 25 9.17 12.66 -9.57
CA PRO A 25 8.73 11.84 -8.44
C PRO A 25 9.05 12.52 -7.11
N GLU A 26 8.11 12.39 -6.18
CA GLU A 26 8.21 12.92 -4.82
C GLU A 26 7.98 11.79 -3.82
N ILE A 27 8.77 11.72 -2.75
CA ILE A 27 8.82 10.59 -1.84
C ILE A 27 7.94 10.85 -0.61
N LEU A 28 7.14 9.85 -0.22
CA LEU A 28 6.31 9.86 0.99
C LEU A 28 5.42 11.12 1.07
N PHE A 29 5.58 11.92 2.14
CA PHE A 29 4.79 13.13 2.37
C PHE A 29 5.30 14.39 1.62
N GLU A 30 6.39 14.29 0.86
CA GLU A 30 6.95 15.42 0.10
C GLU A 30 6.27 15.62 -1.27
N THR A 31 5.04 15.16 -1.43
CA THR A 31 4.26 15.20 -2.68
C THR A 31 3.67 16.56 -3.00
N HIS A 32 4.39 17.64 -2.68
CA HIS A 32 3.89 19.03 -2.80
C HIS A 32 3.56 19.43 -4.23
N ARG A 33 4.42 19.08 -5.21
CA ARG A 33 4.22 19.39 -6.61
C ARG A 33 3.06 18.60 -7.20
N THR A 34 3.03 17.30 -6.92
CA THR A 34 1.98 16.40 -7.39
C THR A 34 0.63 16.81 -6.81
N SER A 35 0.58 17.15 -5.53
CA SER A 35 -0.63 17.63 -4.87
C SER A 35 -1.13 18.95 -5.49
N ALA A 36 -0.23 19.89 -5.78
CA ALA A 36 -0.60 21.15 -6.43
C ALA A 36 -1.15 20.92 -7.85
N LEU A 37 -0.52 20.01 -8.64
CA LEU A 37 -1.00 19.61 -9.96
C LEU A 37 -2.40 18.99 -9.89
N VAL A 38 -2.61 18.07 -8.95
CA VAL A 38 -3.90 17.41 -8.74
C VAL A 38 -4.98 18.44 -8.37
N ALA A 39 -4.70 19.32 -7.41
CA ALA A 39 -5.64 20.34 -6.96
C ALA A 39 -6.00 21.34 -8.09
N GLU A 40 -5.02 21.74 -8.90
CA GLU A 40 -5.25 22.60 -10.08
C GLU A 40 -6.19 21.93 -11.07
N LYS A 41 -5.92 20.66 -11.42
CA LYS A 41 -6.75 19.91 -12.37
C LYS A 41 -8.17 19.70 -11.86
N LEU A 42 -8.34 19.30 -10.61
CA LEU A 42 -9.67 19.11 -10.01
C LEU A 42 -10.50 20.42 -10.04
N ARG A 43 -9.87 21.56 -9.77
CA ARG A 43 -10.53 22.88 -9.91
C ARG A 43 -10.89 23.18 -11.36
N ALA A 44 -9.98 22.92 -12.30
CA ALA A 44 -10.22 23.11 -13.73
C ALA A 44 -11.34 22.23 -14.29
N PHE A 45 -11.47 21.00 -13.78
CA PHE A 45 -12.55 20.07 -14.16
C PHE A 45 -13.91 20.50 -13.58
N GLY A 46 -13.94 21.39 -12.59
CA GLY A 46 -15.14 21.89 -11.98
C GLY A 46 -15.66 21.04 -10.81
N CYS A 47 -14.78 20.43 -10.03
CA CYS A 47 -15.14 19.83 -8.75
C CYS A 47 -15.86 20.87 -7.85
N ASP A 48 -16.86 20.42 -7.11
CA ASP A 48 -17.68 21.29 -6.25
C ASP A 48 -16.89 21.77 -5.01
N GLU A 49 -15.92 20.99 -4.56
CA GLU A 49 -14.97 21.35 -3.50
C GLU A 49 -13.60 20.71 -3.83
N VAL A 50 -12.51 21.39 -3.50
CA VAL A 50 -11.15 20.87 -3.53
C VAL A 50 -10.44 21.29 -2.25
N ALA A 51 -10.09 20.32 -1.41
CA ALA A 51 -9.38 20.50 -0.16
C ALA A 51 -7.95 19.95 -0.30
N GLU A 52 -6.99 20.72 0.15
CA GLU A 52 -5.56 20.38 0.16
C GLU A 52 -5.05 20.22 1.61
N GLY A 53 -3.95 19.52 1.79
CA GLY A 53 -3.30 19.37 3.09
C GLY A 53 -3.95 18.35 4.01
N ILE A 54 -4.75 17.44 3.50
CA ILE A 54 -5.33 16.33 4.27
C ILE A 54 -4.27 15.23 4.40
N GLY A 55 -3.97 14.79 5.62
CA GLY A 55 -2.81 13.91 5.83
C GLY A 55 -1.52 14.55 5.32
N ARG A 56 -1.27 15.82 5.66
CA ARG A 56 -0.16 16.70 5.27
C ARG A 56 -0.22 17.20 3.83
N THR A 57 -0.09 16.35 2.82
CA THR A 57 -0.04 16.76 1.41
C THR A 57 -1.12 16.11 0.55
N GLY A 58 -2.05 15.36 1.14
CA GLY A 58 -3.16 14.77 0.40
C GLY A 58 -4.15 15.81 -0.14
N VAL A 59 -4.83 15.43 -1.22
CA VAL A 59 -5.83 16.27 -1.89
C VAL A 59 -7.14 15.51 -1.99
N VAL A 60 -8.24 16.19 -1.67
CA VAL A 60 -9.60 15.63 -1.77
C VAL A 60 -10.43 16.52 -2.67
N GLY A 61 -11.05 15.91 -3.69
CA GLY A 61 -12.03 16.56 -4.57
C GLY A 61 -13.43 16.01 -4.35
N VAL A 62 -14.44 16.87 -4.32
CA VAL A 62 -15.84 16.50 -4.19
C VAL A 62 -16.57 16.78 -5.50
N ILE A 63 -17.29 15.80 -6.00
CA ILE A 63 -18.09 15.89 -7.23
C ILE A 63 -19.52 15.47 -6.90
N LYS A 64 -20.46 16.39 -7.06
CA LYS A 64 -21.89 16.11 -6.89
C LYS A 64 -22.48 15.67 -8.23
N GLY A 65 -23.29 14.62 -8.20
CA GLY A 65 -24.04 14.17 -9.36
C GLY A 65 -25.12 15.16 -9.80
N ASN A 66 -25.84 14.82 -10.88
CA ASN A 66 -27.01 15.58 -11.33
C ASN A 66 -28.13 15.59 -10.30
N SER A 67 -28.15 14.62 -9.41
CA SER A 67 -28.96 14.53 -8.19
C SER A 67 -28.09 14.11 -7.02
N THR A 68 -28.46 14.51 -5.82
CA THR A 68 -27.89 14.02 -4.55
C THR A 68 -28.99 13.48 -3.63
N ALA A 69 -30.15 13.15 -4.18
CA ALA A 69 -31.34 12.74 -3.42
C ALA A 69 -31.13 11.38 -2.73
N SER A 70 -30.28 10.51 -3.28
CA SER A 70 -29.94 9.21 -2.66
C SER A 70 -29.22 9.37 -1.31
N GLY A 71 -28.53 10.50 -1.09
CA GLY A 71 -27.66 10.71 0.05
C GLY A 71 -26.43 9.82 0.08
N LYS A 72 -26.14 9.06 -0.99
CA LYS A 72 -24.96 8.21 -1.08
C LYS A 72 -23.70 9.01 -1.31
N VAL A 73 -22.60 8.59 -0.65
CA VAL A 73 -21.26 9.18 -0.80
C VAL A 73 -20.23 8.06 -0.96
N ILE A 74 -19.50 8.08 -2.07
CA ILE A 74 -18.46 7.07 -2.40
C ILE A 74 -17.10 7.75 -2.49
N GLY A 75 -16.10 7.17 -1.82
CA GLY A 75 -14.69 7.55 -1.91
C GLY A 75 -13.95 6.72 -2.96
N LEU A 76 -13.17 7.38 -3.80
CA LEU A 76 -12.24 6.75 -4.75
C LEU A 76 -10.82 7.19 -4.42
N ARG A 77 -9.89 6.25 -4.23
CA ARG A 77 -8.53 6.56 -3.78
C ARG A 77 -7.47 6.18 -4.80
N ALA A 78 -6.55 7.10 -5.05
CA ALA A 78 -5.25 6.85 -5.66
C ALA A 78 -4.13 7.38 -4.77
N ASP A 79 -3.01 6.68 -4.73
CA ASP A 79 -1.76 7.10 -4.10
C ASP A 79 -0.95 8.00 -5.04
N MET A 80 -0.01 8.81 -4.47
CA MET A 80 0.74 9.82 -5.23
C MET A 80 2.26 9.73 -5.07
N ASP A 81 2.75 9.01 -4.06
CA ASP A 81 4.16 9.02 -3.72
C ASP A 81 5.02 8.06 -4.54
N ALA A 82 6.31 8.30 -4.53
CA ALA A 82 7.34 7.55 -5.23
C ALA A 82 8.30 6.89 -4.25
N LEU A 83 9.19 6.06 -4.79
CA LEU A 83 10.19 5.29 -4.05
C LEU A 83 11.60 5.86 -4.20
N PRO A 84 12.48 5.69 -3.18
CA PRO A 84 13.89 6.07 -3.25
C PRO A 84 14.70 5.06 -4.08
N ILE A 85 14.41 4.98 -5.37
CA ILE A 85 15.02 4.07 -6.34
C ILE A 85 15.65 4.89 -7.48
N HIS A 86 16.87 4.53 -7.89
CA HIS A 86 17.50 5.11 -9.07
C HIS A 86 16.94 4.42 -10.33
N GLU A 87 16.24 5.15 -11.17
CA GLU A 87 15.60 4.63 -12.37
C GLU A 87 16.61 4.19 -13.43
N GLN A 88 16.36 3.03 -14.06
CA GLN A 88 17.21 2.43 -15.09
C GLN A 88 16.44 2.11 -16.38
N THR A 89 15.24 2.66 -16.58
CA THR A 89 14.40 2.37 -17.74
C THR A 89 14.95 2.91 -19.04
N GLY A 90 15.68 4.04 -19.01
CA GLY A 90 16.18 4.73 -20.21
C GLY A 90 15.08 5.38 -21.05
N LEU A 91 13.86 5.55 -20.52
CA LEU A 91 12.73 6.16 -21.22
C LEU A 91 12.90 7.66 -21.39
N GLU A 92 12.30 8.24 -22.42
CA GLU A 92 12.32 9.70 -22.68
C GLU A 92 11.71 10.51 -21.52
N TYR A 93 10.78 9.90 -20.80
CA TYR A 93 10.11 10.47 -19.61
C TYR A 93 10.62 9.91 -18.29
N ALA A 94 11.82 9.33 -18.28
CA ALA A 94 12.43 8.87 -17.04
C ALA A 94 12.54 9.98 -15.99
N SER A 95 12.62 9.58 -14.72
CA SER A 95 12.77 10.49 -13.58
C SER A 95 13.91 11.48 -13.79
N LYS A 96 13.65 12.76 -13.49
CA LYS A 96 14.64 13.83 -13.45
C LYS A 96 15.25 14.03 -12.06
N THR A 97 14.76 13.29 -11.08
CA THR A 97 15.20 13.35 -9.68
C THR A 97 16.08 12.13 -9.39
N ASP A 98 17.34 12.36 -9.07
CA ASP A 98 18.25 11.26 -8.75
C ASP A 98 17.76 10.50 -7.50
N ASN A 99 17.83 9.17 -7.55
CA ASN A 99 17.35 8.26 -6.49
C ASN A 99 15.88 8.47 -6.09
N ALA A 100 15.03 8.86 -7.03
CA ALA A 100 13.58 8.82 -6.85
C ALA A 100 12.91 8.34 -8.14
N MET A 101 11.93 7.44 -8.03
CA MET A 101 11.24 6.84 -9.17
C MET A 101 9.84 6.38 -8.78
N HIS A 102 8.86 6.58 -9.65
CA HIS A 102 7.56 5.93 -9.56
C HIS A 102 7.66 4.45 -9.97
N ALA A 103 8.31 3.64 -9.11
CA ALA A 103 8.53 2.21 -9.37
C ALA A 103 7.37 1.32 -8.88
N CYS A 104 6.28 1.90 -8.38
CA CYS A 104 5.05 1.20 -8.00
C CYS A 104 3.84 1.58 -8.88
N GLY A 105 3.98 2.62 -9.72
CA GLY A 105 2.93 3.03 -10.67
C GLY A 105 1.91 4.01 -10.10
N HIS A 106 2.22 4.67 -8.98
CA HIS A 106 1.32 5.65 -8.37
C HIS A 106 1.08 6.88 -9.25
N ASP A 107 2.02 7.21 -10.15
CA ASP A 107 1.82 8.17 -11.23
C ASP A 107 0.67 7.76 -12.16
N GLY A 108 0.57 6.46 -12.50
CA GLY A 108 -0.53 5.88 -13.26
C GLY A 108 -1.86 5.91 -12.48
N HIS A 109 -1.84 5.53 -11.19
CA HIS A 109 -3.04 5.58 -10.34
C HIS A 109 -3.59 7.01 -10.23
N THR A 110 -2.72 7.97 -9.91
CA THR A 110 -3.06 9.40 -9.85
C THR A 110 -3.65 9.89 -11.18
N ALA A 111 -2.99 9.59 -12.30
CA ALA A 111 -3.46 10.05 -13.62
C ALA A 111 -4.80 9.42 -14.03
N MET A 112 -4.99 8.12 -13.76
CA MET A 112 -6.26 7.43 -14.02
C MET A 112 -7.40 7.99 -13.19
N LEU A 113 -7.18 8.29 -11.89
CA LEU A 113 -8.22 8.88 -11.05
C LEU A 113 -8.52 10.33 -11.46
N LEU A 114 -7.54 11.11 -11.90
CA LEU A 114 -7.76 12.42 -12.51
C LEU A 114 -8.62 12.33 -13.77
N GLY A 115 -8.33 11.36 -14.65
CA GLY A 115 -9.16 11.12 -15.84
C GLY A 115 -10.60 10.76 -15.50
N ALA A 116 -10.81 9.88 -14.53
CA ALA A 116 -12.14 9.53 -14.03
C ALA A 116 -12.85 10.76 -13.42
N ALA A 117 -12.14 11.58 -12.63
CA ALA A 117 -12.69 12.81 -12.03
C ALA A 117 -13.13 13.81 -13.12
N GLN A 118 -12.32 14.01 -14.17
CA GLN A 118 -12.70 14.86 -15.29
C GLN A 118 -14.01 14.39 -15.94
N TYR A 119 -14.10 13.10 -16.28
CA TYR A 119 -15.30 12.52 -16.87
C TYR A 119 -16.53 12.69 -15.97
N LEU A 120 -16.39 12.42 -14.67
CA LEU A 120 -17.47 12.55 -13.70
C LEU A 120 -17.91 14.01 -13.53
N CYS A 121 -17.00 14.99 -13.60
CA CYS A 121 -17.33 16.41 -13.61
C CYS A 121 -18.07 16.83 -14.89
N GLU A 122 -17.65 16.30 -16.05
CA GLU A 122 -18.28 16.59 -17.35
C GLU A 122 -19.72 16.05 -17.44
N THR A 123 -19.95 14.85 -16.93
CA THR A 123 -21.21 14.13 -17.13
C THR A 123 -22.18 14.26 -15.95
N ARG A 124 -21.64 14.21 -14.73
CA ARG A 124 -22.42 14.17 -13.47
C ARG A 124 -23.55 13.13 -13.48
N ASN A 125 -23.43 12.06 -14.26
CA ASN A 125 -24.46 11.08 -14.54
C ASN A 125 -24.61 10.07 -13.39
N PHE A 126 -24.88 10.56 -12.17
CA PHE A 126 -25.11 9.75 -10.97
C PHE A 126 -25.96 10.52 -9.96
N ASP A 127 -26.60 9.79 -9.01
CA ASP A 127 -27.38 10.34 -7.90
C ASP A 127 -26.66 10.13 -6.57
N GLY A 128 -25.88 11.11 -6.16
CA GLY A 128 -25.06 11.09 -4.94
C GLY A 128 -23.87 12.03 -5.01
N THR A 129 -22.85 11.71 -4.23
CA THR A 129 -21.59 12.47 -4.17
C THR A 129 -20.41 11.51 -4.32
N THR A 130 -19.44 11.86 -5.14
CA THR A 130 -18.16 11.18 -5.26
C THR A 130 -17.08 12.02 -4.60
N VAL A 131 -16.26 11.39 -3.78
CA VAL A 131 -15.09 11.99 -3.14
C VAL A 131 -13.85 11.33 -3.74
N VAL A 132 -13.08 12.07 -4.54
CA VAL A 132 -11.81 11.59 -5.09
C VAL A 132 -10.68 11.93 -4.13
N ILE A 133 -9.91 10.95 -3.74
CA ILE A 133 -8.90 11.00 -2.68
C ILE A 133 -7.54 10.71 -3.32
N PHE A 134 -6.66 11.71 -3.28
CA PHE A 134 -5.28 11.59 -3.73
C PHE A 134 -4.38 11.59 -2.50
N GLN A 135 -3.84 10.41 -2.20
CA GLN A 135 -3.19 10.11 -0.94
C GLN A 135 -1.66 10.16 -1.08
N PRO A 136 -0.93 10.83 -0.17
CA PRO A 136 0.52 10.73 -0.07
C PRO A 136 0.96 9.49 0.70
N ALA A 137 2.26 9.18 0.66
CA ALA A 137 2.98 8.33 1.60
C ALA A 137 2.38 6.92 1.81
N GLU A 138 1.98 6.25 0.72
CA GLU A 138 1.63 4.82 0.79
C GLU A 138 2.86 3.98 1.10
N GLU A 139 4.03 4.27 0.54
CA GLU A 139 5.27 3.52 0.61
C GLU A 139 5.96 3.60 2.00
N GLY A 140 5.25 3.16 3.04
CA GLY A 140 5.75 3.08 4.42
C GLY A 140 5.47 4.30 5.32
N GLY A 141 4.86 5.36 4.79
CA GLY A 141 4.52 6.55 5.58
C GLY A 141 3.17 6.49 6.28
N GLY A 142 2.23 5.65 5.80
CA GLY A 142 0.88 5.53 6.36
C GLY A 142 0.01 6.75 6.09
N GLY A 143 0.13 7.33 4.89
CA GLY A 143 -0.66 8.50 4.49
C GLY A 143 -2.16 8.26 4.53
N GLY A 144 -2.61 7.03 4.22
CA GLY A 144 -4.01 6.62 4.37
C GLY A 144 -4.50 6.76 5.81
N LYS A 145 -3.67 6.35 6.77
CA LYS A 145 -3.99 6.54 8.19
C LYS A 145 -4.06 8.02 8.57
N GLU A 146 -3.06 8.82 8.17
CA GLU A 146 -3.07 10.25 8.50
C GLU A 146 -4.27 10.99 7.90
N MET A 147 -4.69 10.64 6.68
CA MET A 147 -5.91 11.21 6.09
C MET A 147 -7.17 10.78 6.85
N CYS A 148 -7.24 9.54 7.36
CA CYS A 148 -8.33 9.09 8.24
C CYS A 148 -8.30 9.82 9.58
N ASP A 149 -7.12 9.98 10.20
CA ASP A 149 -6.93 10.71 11.46
C ASP A 149 -7.30 12.21 11.32
N ASP A 150 -7.22 12.79 10.11
CA ASP A 150 -7.71 14.14 9.77
C ASP A 150 -9.23 14.18 9.52
N ASP A 151 -9.94 13.17 9.97
CA ASP A 151 -11.42 13.08 9.93
C ASP A 151 -12.01 13.06 8.49
N MET A 152 -11.21 12.64 7.50
CA MET A 152 -11.60 12.63 6.09
C MET A 152 -12.91 11.87 5.85
N MET A 153 -13.08 10.71 6.49
CA MET A 153 -14.26 9.86 6.29
C MET A 153 -15.56 10.50 6.76
N ASP A 154 -15.54 11.15 7.92
CA ASP A 154 -16.71 11.77 8.52
C ASP A 154 -16.95 13.19 7.98
N ARG A 155 -15.89 13.95 7.69
CA ARG A 155 -15.96 15.29 7.09
C ARG A 155 -16.77 15.30 5.79
N TRP A 156 -16.51 14.34 4.91
CA TRP A 156 -17.24 14.22 3.65
C TRP A 156 -18.32 13.13 3.66
N LYS A 157 -18.58 12.51 4.82
CA LYS A 157 -19.62 11.48 5.02
C LYS A 157 -19.46 10.30 4.06
N ILE A 158 -18.24 9.89 3.80
CA ILE A 158 -17.91 8.75 2.93
C ILE A 158 -18.52 7.49 3.54
N GLN A 159 -19.28 6.73 2.75
CA GLN A 159 -19.96 5.51 3.19
C GLN A 159 -19.29 4.24 2.66
N GLU A 160 -18.66 4.32 1.49
CA GLU A 160 -17.91 3.23 0.87
C GLU A 160 -16.66 3.78 0.21
N VAL A 161 -15.60 2.96 0.14
CA VAL A 161 -14.32 3.33 -0.46
C VAL A 161 -13.84 2.31 -1.48
N TYR A 162 -13.26 2.77 -2.58
CA TYR A 162 -12.72 1.92 -3.63
C TYR A 162 -11.33 2.40 -4.05
N GLY A 163 -10.40 1.46 -4.20
CA GLY A 163 -9.04 1.70 -4.67
C GLY A 163 -8.62 0.71 -5.74
N MET A 164 -7.53 1.03 -6.44
CA MET A 164 -7.00 0.20 -7.52
C MET A 164 -5.49 0.24 -7.52
N HIS A 165 -4.86 -0.89 -7.83
CA HIS A 165 -3.41 -0.97 -8.06
C HIS A 165 -3.12 -1.59 -9.42
N ASN A 166 -2.15 -1.05 -10.13
CA ASN A 166 -1.62 -1.70 -11.32
C ASN A 166 -0.88 -2.99 -10.96
N TRP A 167 -0.89 -3.97 -11.87
CA TRP A 167 -0.27 -5.26 -11.56
C TRP A 167 0.54 -5.80 -12.75
N PRO A 168 1.89 -5.72 -12.70
CA PRO A 168 2.76 -6.38 -13.66
C PRO A 168 2.51 -7.88 -13.75
N GLY A 169 2.61 -8.44 -14.97
CA GLY A 169 2.37 -9.85 -15.24
C GLY A 169 0.91 -10.22 -15.53
N MET A 170 -0.04 -9.29 -15.32
CA MET A 170 -1.41 -9.42 -15.83
C MET A 170 -1.55 -8.71 -17.17
N PRO A 171 -2.33 -9.26 -18.13
CA PRO A 171 -2.59 -8.58 -19.40
C PRO A 171 -3.13 -7.17 -19.21
N VAL A 172 -2.71 -6.23 -20.03
CA VAL A 172 -3.08 -4.81 -19.89
C VAL A 172 -4.60 -4.63 -19.90
N GLY A 173 -5.13 -3.97 -18.88
CA GLY A 173 -6.56 -3.67 -18.75
C GLY A 173 -7.44 -4.83 -18.31
N ASP A 174 -6.89 -6.00 -18.02
CA ASP A 174 -7.58 -7.06 -17.29
C ASP A 174 -7.68 -6.71 -15.79
N PHE A 175 -8.64 -7.33 -15.10
CA PHE A 175 -8.86 -7.09 -13.67
C PHE A 175 -8.80 -8.37 -12.87
N ALA A 176 -8.32 -8.23 -11.61
CA ALA A 176 -8.40 -9.29 -10.62
C ALA A 176 -8.72 -8.71 -9.24
N ILE A 177 -9.55 -9.41 -8.46
CA ILE A 177 -9.97 -8.97 -7.13
C ILE A 177 -10.13 -10.20 -6.22
N ARG A 178 -10.06 -9.99 -4.91
CA ARG A 178 -10.27 -11.01 -3.90
C ARG A 178 -11.14 -10.51 -2.78
N SER A 179 -12.11 -11.30 -2.35
CA SER A 179 -12.91 -11.03 -1.14
C SER A 179 -12.16 -11.49 0.12
N GLY A 180 -12.32 -10.75 1.22
CA GLY A 180 -11.63 -11.04 2.47
C GLY A 180 -10.18 -10.56 2.47
N PRO A 181 -9.27 -11.22 3.24
CA PRO A 181 -7.86 -10.84 3.30
C PRO A 181 -7.21 -10.81 1.92
N PHE A 182 -6.49 -9.73 1.61
CA PHE A 182 -5.90 -9.54 0.29
C PHE A 182 -4.41 -9.18 0.37
N PHE A 183 -4.04 -8.08 1.05
CA PHE A 183 -2.65 -7.71 1.33
C PHE A 183 -2.32 -7.93 2.81
N ALA A 184 -1.08 -8.35 3.11
CA ALA A 184 -0.68 -8.70 4.45
C ALA A 184 -0.55 -7.48 5.37
N ALA A 185 -0.77 -7.69 6.68
CA ALA A 185 -0.26 -6.78 7.69
C ALA A 185 1.28 -6.80 7.66
N THR A 186 1.88 -5.64 7.90
CA THR A 186 3.33 -5.45 7.86
C THR A 186 3.82 -4.92 9.19
N ASP A 187 4.52 -5.76 9.96
CA ASP A 187 5.12 -5.35 11.21
C ASP A 187 6.62 -5.44 11.15
N GLN A 188 7.28 -4.70 12.05
CA GLN A 188 8.73 -4.71 12.23
C GLN A 188 9.04 -5.04 13.68
N PHE A 189 10.23 -5.59 13.92
CA PHE A 189 10.70 -5.83 15.27
C PHE A 189 12.21 -5.63 15.39
N GLU A 190 12.62 -5.28 16.61
CA GLU A 190 14.00 -5.29 17.04
C GLU A 190 14.13 -6.17 18.28
N ILE A 191 15.20 -6.97 18.33
CA ILE A 191 15.57 -7.77 19.50
C ILE A 191 17.00 -7.40 19.86
N ILE A 192 17.19 -6.89 21.06
CA ILE A 192 18.49 -6.53 21.61
C ILE A 192 18.82 -7.56 22.67
N VAL A 193 19.82 -8.40 22.42
CA VAL A 193 20.34 -9.37 23.37
C VAL A 193 21.51 -8.75 24.13
N GLU A 194 21.37 -8.61 25.42
CA GLU A 194 22.38 -8.09 26.32
C GLU A 194 22.99 -9.27 27.10
N GLY A 195 24.27 -9.55 26.81
CA GLY A 195 25.06 -10.58 27.48
C GLY A 195 26.12 -9.98 28.40
N LYS A 196 27.23 -10.69 28.53
CA LYS A 196 28.41 -10.22 29.26
C LYS A 196 29.65 -10.41 28.37
N GLY A 197 30.15 -9.31 27.80
CA GLY A 197 31.34 -9.31 26.94
C GLY A 197 32.61 -9.63 27.67
N GLY A 198 33.67 -10.01 26.90
CA GLY A 198 34.96 -10.27 27.47
C GLY A 198 35.96 -10.82 26.47
N HIS A 199 37.06 -11.39 27.00
CA HIS A 199 38.15 -11.94 26.16
C HIS A 199 37.72 -13.27 25.53
N ALA A 200 37.83 -13.41 24.21
CA ALA A 200 37.38 -14.62 23.51
C ALA A 200 38.07 -15.94 23.95
N ALA A 201 39.26 -15.87 24.51
CA ALA A 201 39.94 -17.04 25.09
C ALA A 201 39.44 -17.43 26.51
N LYS A 202 38.50 -16.65 27.09
CA LYS A 202 37.91 -16.89 28.41
C LYS A 202 36.40 -16.91 28.36
N PRO A 203 35.76 -17.75 27.53
CA PRO A 203 34.32 -17.76 27.35
C PRO A 203 33.55 -18.07 28.64
N HIS A 204 34.14 -18.82 29.57
CA HIS A 204 33.53 -19.17 30.85
C HIS A 204 33.36 -17.98 31.83
N GLU A 205 34.00 -16.84 31.57
CA GLU A 205 33.84 -15.58 32.31
C GLU A 205 32.75 -14.66 31.68
N THR A 206 32.11 -15.07 30.57
CA THR A 206 31.24 -14.26 29.73
C THR A 206 29.85 -14.88 29.53
N VAL A 207 28.93 -14.11 28.96
CA VAL A 207 27.72 -14.58 28.34
C VAL A 207 27.71 -14.07 26.90
N ASP A 208 27.91 -14.97 25.95
CA ASP A 208 28.11 -14.62 24.55
C ASP A 208 26.79 -14.23 23.88
N SER A 209 26.58 -12.94 23.66
CA SER A 209 25.37 -12.40 23.06
C SER A 209 25.13 -12.88 21.63
N ILE A 210 26.20 -13.23 20.87
CA ILE A 210 26.06 -13.76 19.49
C ILE A 210 25.51 -15.19 19.53
N VAL A 211 26.02 -16.03 20.43
CA VAL A 211 25.49 -17.40 20.60
C VAL A 211 24.02 -17.37 21.01
N VAL A 212 23.64 -16.52 21.96
CA VAL A 212 22.25 -16.36 22.38
C VAL A 212 21.37 -15.87 21.23
N ALA A 213 21.82 -14.88 20.44
CA ALA A 213 21.09 -14.38 19.28
C ALA A 213 20.89 -15.48 18.22
N ALA A 214 21.89 -16.31 17.95
CA ALA A 214 21.78 -17.43 17.02
C ALA A 214 20.73 -18.46 17.46
N HIS A 215 20.70 -18.81 18.74
CA HIS A 215 19.65 -19.68 19.29
C HIS A 215 18.27 -19.02 19.24
N THR A 216 18.16 -17.74 19.53
CA THR A 216 16.92 -16.97 19.42
C THR A 216 16.41 -16.98 17.98
N LEU A 217 17.26 -16.65 17.00
CA LEU A 217 16.91 -16.67 15.57
C LEU A 217 16.34 -18.03 15.15
N THR A 218 17.02 -19.12 15.55
CA THR A 218 16.58 -20.49 15.23
C THR A 218 15.23 -20.79 15.88
N ALA A 219 15.04 -20.43 17.15
CA ALA A 219 13.81 -20.67 17.88
C ALA A 219 12.63 -19.87 17.32
N LEU A 220 12.83 -18.66 16.81
CA LEU A 220 11.81 -17.84 16.17
C LEU A 220 11.17 -18.53 14.96
N GLN A 221 11.90 -19.43 14.26
CA GLN A 221 11.35 -20.18 13.12
C GLN A 221 10.22 -21.13 13.55
N SER A 222 10.13 -21.46 14.84
CA SER A 222 9.03 -22.28 15.38
C SER A 222 7.68 -21.54 15.38
N ILE A 223 7.67 -20.22 15.27
CA ILE A 223 6.43 -19.45 15.24
C ILE A 223 5.59 -19.83 14.03
N SER A 224 6.16 -19.76 12.83
CA SER A 224 5.46 -20.15 11.61
C SER A 224 5.29 -21.66 11.47
N SER A 225 6.27 -22.45 11.93
CA SER A 225 6.25 -23.90 11.71
C SER A 225 5.49 -24.69 12.77
N ARG A 226 5.24 -24.15 13.98
CA ARG A 226 4.67 -24.88 15.12
C ARG A 226 3.61 -24.13 15.92
N ASN A 227 3.45 -22.82 15.74
CA ASN A 227 2.44 -22.02 16.45
C ASN A 227 1.33 -21.49 15.52
N ALA A 228 1.66 -21.17 14.27
CA ALA A 228 0.67 -20.78 13.28
C ALA A 228 -0.21 -21.96 12.88
N ASP A 229 -1.50 -21.72 12.62
CA ASP A 229 -2.35 -22.68 11.95
C ASP A 229 -1.80 -22.92 10.54
N PRO A 230 -1.63 -24.20 10.08
CA PRO A 230 -1.08 -24.49 8.76
C PRO A 230 -1.84 -23.88 7.58
N VAL A 231 -3.10 -23.48 7.76
CA VAL A 231 -3.91 -22.82 6.72
C VAL A 231 -3.83 -21.28 6.76
N ASP A 232 -3.25 -20.72 7.82
CA ASP A 232 -3.00 -19.29 7.94
C ASP A 232 -1.59 -18.91 7.47
N GLN A 233 -1.46 -17.74 6.82
CA GLN A 233 -0.18 -17.26 6.34
C GLN A 233 0.52 -16.43 7.43
N LEU A 234 1.77 -16.80 7.72
CA LEU A 234 2.65 -16.09 8.62
C LEU A 234 4.10 -16.15 8.12
N VAL A 235 4.71 -14.98 7.99
CA VAL A 235 6.15 -14.84 7.75
C VAL A 235 6.79 -14.14 8.93
N VAL A 236 7.89 -14.70 9.45
CA VAL A 236 8.77 -14.08 10.43
C VAL A 236 10.19 -14.15 9.88
N SER A 237 10.77 -13.01 9.54
CA SER A 237 12.12 -12.93 8.98
C SER A 237 13.01 -12.02 9.81
N VAL A 238 14.15 -12.56 10.29
CA VAL A 238 15.25 -11.74 10.81
C VAL A 238 16.10 -11.32 9.61
N THR A 239 16.22 -10.02 9.38
CA THR A 239 16.84 -9.45 8.18
C THR A 239 18.20 -8.81 8.45
N SER A 240 18.54 -8.56 9.71
CA SER A 240 19.84 -8.01 10.14
C SER A 240 20.24 -8.58 11.49
N ILE A 241 21.54 -8.85 11.65
CA ILE A 241 22.18 -9.18 12.92
C ILE A 241 23.49 -8.40 13.01
N GLU A 242 23.63 -7.61 14.06
CA GLU A 242 24.82 -6.80 14.31
C GLU A 242 25.30 -6.98 15.76
N SER A 243 26.61 -7.22 15.93
CA SER A 243 27.23 -7.29 17.25
C SER A 243 27.92 -5.98 17.62
N SER A 244 28.02 -5.70 18.91
CA SER A 244 28.72 -4.51 19.43
C SER A 244 30.25 -4.56 19.30
N SER A 245 30.83 -5.67 18.84
CA SER A 245 32.25 -5.81 18.61
C SER A 245 32.55 -6.40 17.22
N LYS A 246 33.56 -5.85 16.54
CA LYS A 246 34.14 -6.39 15.29
C LYS A 246 35.52 -6.99 15.49
N ALA A 247 36.04 -7.01 16.72
CA ALA A 247 37.37 -7.51 17.02
C ALA A 247 37.37 -9.05 17.12
N PHE A 248 38.36 -9.71 16.52
CA PHE A 248 38.46 -11.18 16.48
C PHE A 248 38.61 -11.84 17.84
N ASN A 249 39.13 -11.13 18.85
CA ASN A 249 39.44 -11.65 20.17
C ASN A 249 38.51 -11.12 21.29
N VAL A 250 37.36 -10.59 20.94
CA VAL A 250 36.36 -10.01 21.87
C VAL A 250 35.02 -10.69 21.72
N ILE A 251 34.47 -11.23 22.81
CA ILE A 251 33.07 -11.63 22.89
C ILE A 251 32.23 -10.36 23.09
N ALA A 252 31.28 -10.15 22.21
CA ALA A 252 30.44 -8.95 22.21
C ALA A 252 29.51 -8.90 23.42
N GLN A 253 29.39 -7.72 24.05
CA GLN A 253 28.43 -7.46 25.12
C GLN A 253 26.99 -7.54 24.63
N ARG A 254 26.72 -7.04 23.41
CA ARG A 254 25.39 -6.87 22.85
C ARG A 254 25.33 -7.38 21.42
N THR A 255 24.20 -7.99 21.08
CA THR A 255 23.81 -8.31 19.70
C THR A 255 22.42 -7.76 19.41
N HIS A 256 22.28 -7.06 18.28
CA HIS A 256 21.04 -6.45 17.82
C HIS A 256 20.54 -7.17 16.57
N MET A 257 19.30 -7.63 16.60
CA MET A 257 18.60 -8.23 15.47
C MET A 257 17.43 -7.33 15.05
N LYS A 258 17.20 -7.23 13.75
CA LYS A 258 16.04 -6.57 13.16
C LYS A 258 15.31 -7.54 12.24
N GLY A 259 14.01 -7.35 12.12
CA GLY A 259 13.23 -8.21 11.25
C GLY A 259 11.83 -7.69 10.96
N THR A 260 11.09 -8.50 10.23
CA THR A 260 9.74 -8.17 9.79
C THR A 260 8.79 -9.34 10.00
N VAL A 261 7.52 -9.02 10.22
CA VAL A 261 6.43 -9.99 10.31
C VAL A 261 5.37 -9.64 9.26
N ARG A 262 4.79 -10.67 8.62
CA ARG A 262 3.65 -10.56 7.70
C ARG A 262 2.55 -11.51 8.10
N THR A 263 1.31 -11.04 8.16
CA THR A 263 0.15 -11.85 8.58
C THR A 263 -1.10 -11.48 7.80
N MET A 264 -2.04 -12.43 7.67
CA MET A 264 -3.31 -12.24 6.96
C MET A 264 -4.51 -12.12 7.90
N SER A 265 -4.31 -12.14 9.21
CA SER A 265 -5.39 -11.98 10.18
C SER A 265 -4.94 -11.28 11.46
N LYS A 266 -5.88 -10.58 12.13
CA LYS A 266 -5.62 -9.93 13.43
C LYS A 266 -5.18 -10.94 14.50
N GLY A 267 -5.75 -12.17 14.48
CA GLY A 267 -5.38 -13.23 15.42
C GLY A 267 -3.94 -13.72 15.23
N MET A 268 -3.53 -13.92 13.97
CA MET A 268 -2.16 -14.34 13.63
C MET A 268 -1.14 -13.24 13.95
N ARG A 269 -1.49 -11.97 13.73
CA ARG A 269 -0.67 -10.81 14.07
C ARG A 269 -0.37 -10.76 15.57
N ALA A 270 -1.41 -10.88 16.41
CA ALA A 270 -1.27 -10.92 17.86
C ALA A 270 -0.46 -12.14 18.34
N LEU A 271 -0.69 -13.32 17.76
CA LEU A 271 0.09 -14.52 18.05
C LEU A 271 1.58 -14.33 17.75
N ALA A 272 1.91 -13.74 16.59
CA ALA A 272 3.29 -13.51 16.19
C ALA A 272 4.03 -12.61 17.17
N GLU A 273 3.45 -11.47 17.55
CA GLU A 273 4.02 -10.54 18.54
C GLU A 273 4.24 -11.23 19.90
N GLN A 274 3.22 -11.92 20.40
CA GLN A 274 3.28 -12.63 21.67
C GLN A 274 4.38 -13.70 21.68
N ARG A 275 4.41 -14.55 20.63
CA ARG A 275 5.38 -15.65 20.57
C ARG A 275 6.80 -15.17 20.36
N LEU A 276 7.00 -14.16 19.48
CA LEU A 276 8.31 -13.55 19.24
C LEU A 276 8.90 -13.01 20.55
N THR A 277 8.12 -12.25 21.27
CA THR A 277 8.53 -11.66 22.56
C THR A 277 8.85 -12.74 23.60
N ALA A 278 7.99 -13.74 23.74
CA ALA A 278 8.19 -14.83 24.70
C ALA A 278 9.44 -15.66 24.38
N ILE A 279 9.65 -16.02 23.11
CA ILE A 279 10.80 -16.82 22.68
C ILE A 279 12.11 -16.05 22.90
N ALA A 280 12.16 -14.77 22.48
CA ALA A 280 13.36 -13.95 22.64
C ALA A 280 13.80 -13.84 24.11
N LYS A 281 12.87 -13.58 25.01
CA LYS A 281 13.12 -13.48 26.45
C LYS A 281 13.53 -14.82 27.06
N SER A 282 12.77 -15.88 26.81
CA SER A 282 13.02 -17.18 27.43
C SER A 282 14.35 -17.82 26.95
N VAL A 283 14.68 -17.67 25.65
CA VAL A 283 15.97 -18.16 25.14
C VAL A 283 17.12 -17.38 25.78
N SER A 284 17.03 -16.06 25.85
CA SER A 284 18.07 -15.23 26.45
C SER A 284 18.29 -15.58 27.93
N GLU A 285 17.22 -15.72 28.69
CA GLU A 285 17.28 -16.11 30.11
C GLU A 285 17.92 -17.49 30.30
N THR A 286 17.62 -18.46 29.42
CA THR A 286 18.23 -19.81 29.46
C THR A 286 19.74 -19.79 29.38
N PHE A 287 20.30 -18.83 28.66
CA PHE A 287 21.75 -18.64 28.51
C PHE A 287 22.34 -17.61 29.49
N GLY A 288 21.55 -17.04 30.39
CA GLY A 288 22.01 -16.03 31.35
C GLY A 288 22.17 -14.64 30.76
N ALA A 289 21.51 -14.37 29.64
CA ALA A 289 21.42 -13.06 29.00
C ALA A 289 20.03 -12.44 29.21
N GLU A 290 19.88 -11.18 28.85
CA GLU A 290 18.60 -10.48 28.79
C GLU A 290 18.23 -10.13 27.36
N ALA A 291 16.92 -10.07 27.04
CA ALA A 291 16.43 -9.58 25.75
C ALA A 291 15.43 -8.45 25.94
N GLU A 292 15.69 -7.33 25.28
CA GLU A 292 14.71 -6.28 25.01
C GLU A 292 14.09 -6.54 23.64
N VAL A 293 12.77 -6.51 23.56
CA VAL A 293 12.02 -6.66 22.30
C VAL A 293 11.21 -5.39 22.06
N LYS A 294 11.42 -4.78 20.90
CA LYS A 294 10.59 -3.69 20.38
C LYS A 294 9.81 -4.22 19.20
N TYR A 295 8.50 -4.10 19.25
CA TYR A 295 7.59 -4.51 18.19
C TYR A 295 6.83 -3.30 17.68
N TYR A 296 6.88 -3.07 16.37
CA TYR A 296 6.29 -1.91 15.73
C TYR A 296 5.17 -2.40 14.81
N LEU A 297 3.94 -2.05 15.14
CA LEU A 297 2.79 -2.31 14.30
C LEU A 297 2.85 -1.37 13.09
N GLY A 298 2.89 -1.94 11.91
CA GLY A 298 2.76 -1.24 10.64
C GLY A 298 1.34 -1.35 10.09
N TYR A 299 1.20 -1.45 8.76
CA TYR A 299 -0.12 -1.52 8.13
C TYR A 299 -0.92 -2.74 8.60
N PRO A 300 -2.23 -2.61 8.83
CA PRO A 300 -3.09 -3.75 9.09
C PRO A 300 -3.24 -4.63 7.85
N CYS A 301 -3.75 -5.84 8.01
CA CYS A 301 -4.15 -6.67 6.88
C CYS A 301 -5.27 -5.93 6.11
N MET A 302 -5.09 -5.75 4.82
CA MET A 302 -6.12 -5.20 3.96
C MET A 302 -7.18 -6.26 3.68
N VAL A 303 -8.42 -5.96 4.03
CA VAL A 303 -9.55 -6.90 3.96
C VAL A 303 -10.66 -6.29 3.11
N ASN A 304 -10.85 -6.81 1.90
CA ASN A 304 -11.95 -6.42 1.05
C ASN A 304 -13.29 -6.91 1.59
N HIS A 305 -14.29 -6.06 1.60
CA HIS A 305 -15.64 -6.41 2.05
C HIS A 305 -16.39 -7.19 0.96
N PRO A 306 -17.08 -8.30 1.30
CA PRO A 306 -17.64 -9.21 0.31
C PRO A 306 -18.62 -8.54 -0.68
N GLU A 307 -19.57 -7.74 -0.19
CA GLU A 307 -20.55 -7.05 -1.02
C GLU A 307 -19.89 -6.10 -2.01
N GLN A 308 -18.95 -5.27 -1.51
CA GLN A 308 -18.23 -4.30 -2.33
C GLN A 308 -17.28 -4.98 -3.32
N THR A 309 -16.72 -6.13 -2.96
CA THR A 309 -15.90 -6.96 -3.85
C THR A 309 -16.70 -7.52 -5.02
N GLU A 310 -17.87 -8.11 -4.74
CA GLU A 310 -18.76 -8.64 -5.77
C GLU A 310 -19.22 -7.52 -6.73
N PHE A 311 -19.60 -6.38 -6.17
CA PHE A 311 -19.95 -5.21 -6.94
C PHE A 311 -18.80 -4.70 -7.82
N ALA A 312 -17.60 -4.50 -7.26
CA ALA A 312 -16.41 -4.05 -7.96
C ALA A 312 -16.01 -5.01 -9.09
N ALA A 313 -16.08 -6.33 -8.86
CA ALA A 313 -15.85 -7.38 -9.85
C ALA A 313 -16.89 -7.33 -10.98
N SER A 314 -18.15 -7.04 -10.68
CA SER A 314 -19.20 -6.92 -11.68
C SER A 314 -18.95 -5.75 -12.65
N VAL A 315 -18.49 -4.60 -12.12
CA VAL A 315 -18.09 -3.43 -12.93
C VAL A 315 -16.90 -3.78 -13.81
N ALA A 316 -15.85 -4.40 -13.24
CA ALA A 316 -14.67 -4.85 -13.98
C ALA A 316 -15.03 -5.79 -15.12
N THR A 317 -15.88 -6.79 -14.86
CA THR A 317 -16.35 -7.75 -15.87
C THR A 317 -17.06 -7.07 -17.06
N LYS A 318 -17.78 -5.98 -16.84
CA LYS A 318 -18.41 -5.22 -17.94
C LYS A 318 -17.40 -4.49 -18.80
N ILE A 319 -16.22 -4.21 -18.29
CA ILE A 319 -15.16 -3.45 -19.00
C ILE A 319 -14.26 -4.41 -19.79
N SER A 320 -13.69 -5.41 -19.13
CA SER A 320 -12.71 -6.34 -19.72
C SER A 320 -13.30 -7.69 -20.16
N GLY A 321 -14.57 -7.97 -19.85
CA GLY A 321 -15.22 -9.24 -20.16
C GLY A 321 -15.08 -10.30 -19.07
N SER A 322 -14.15 -10.12 -18.12
CA SER A 322 -13.94 -11.00 -16.97
C SER A 322 -13.29 -10.24 -15.80
N CYS A 323 -13.34 -10.81 -14.62
CA CYS A 323 -12.55 -10.39 -13.47
C CYS A 323 -12.04 -11.67 -12.78
N ALA A 324 -10.73 -11.82 -12.67
CA ALA A 324 -10.12 -13.02 -12.11
C ALA A 324 -10.08 -12.96 -10.57
N ASP A 325 -9.92 -14.14 -9.94
CA ASP A 325 -9.58 -14.20 -8.52
C ASP A 325 -8.11 -13.83 -8.33
N ALA A 326 -7.86 -12.79 -7.51
CA ALA A 326 -6.49 -12.37 -7.19
C ALA A 326 -5.86 -13.30 -6.14
N PRO A 327 -4.55 -13.61 -6.23
CA PRO A 327 -3.85 -14.33 -5.18
C PRO A 327 -3.68 -13.45 -3.93
N LEU A 328 -3.37 -14.08 -2.78
CA LEU A 328 -2.92 -13.36 -1.59
C LEU A 328 -1.58 -12.66 -1.86
N VAL A 329 -1.44 -11.44 -1.40
CA VAL A 329 -0.22 -10.63 -1.54
C VAL A 329 0.43 -10.44 -0.16
N MET A 330 1.71 -10.81 -0.03
CA MET A 330 2.45 -10.64 1.22
C MET A 330 3.10 -9.24 1.35
N GLY A 331 2.89 -8.34 0.38
CA GLY A 331 3.11 -6.91 0.50
C GLY A 331 2.08 -6.26 1.41
N GLY A 332 2.40 -5.06 1.90
CA GLY A 332 1.43 -4.22 2.61
C GLY A 332 0.76 -3.23 1.67
N GLU A 333 -0.38 -2.70 2.09
CA GLU A 333 -1.12 -1.64 1.41
C GLU A 333 -1.90 -0.84 2.46
N ASP A 334 -1.66 0.45 2.55
CA ASP A 334 -2.22 1.30 3.60
C ASP A 334 -3.69 1.73 3.33
N PHE A 335 -4.23 1.42 2.15
CA PHE A 335 -5.68 1.45 1.90
C PHE A 335 -6.45 0.59 2.92
N ALA A 336 -5.74 -0.33 3.59
CA ALA A 336 -6.26 -1.10 4.70
C ALA A 336 -6.88 -0.23 5.80
N TYR A 337 -6.32 0.96 6.08
CA TYR A 337 -6.88 1.88 7.07
C TYR A 337 -8.22 2.46 6.62
N LEU A 338 -8.37 2.76 5.33
CA LEU A 338 -9.65 3.23 4.78
C LEU A 338 -10.72 2.14 4.89
N LEU A 339 -10.32 0.87 4.65
CA LEU A 339 -11.23 -0.29 4.78
C LEU A 339 -11.56 -0.65 6.24
N GLU A 340 -10.74 -0.29 7.21
CA GLU A 340 -11.08 -0.41 8.63
C GLU A 340 -12.13 0.64 9.06
N GLU A 341 -12.17 1.80 8.39
CA GLU A 341 -13.13 2.87 8.66
C GLU A 341 -14.45 2.70 7.92
N ARG A 342 -14.40 2.22 6.67
CA ARG A 342 -15.58 2.12 5.79
C ARG A 342 -15.56 0.83 4.98
N PRO A 343 -16.73 0.23 4.68
CA PRO A 343 -16.80 -0.86 3.73
C PRO A 343 -16.27 -0.44 2.36
N GLY A 344 -15.60 -1.36 1.67
CA GLY A 344 -15.01 -1.05 0.38
C GLY A 344 -14.29 -2.23 -0.24
N ALA A 345 -13.64 -1.98 -1.37
CA ALA A 345 -12.87 -2.97 -2.09
C ALA A 345 -11.68 -2.36 -2.83
N TYR A 346 -10.62 -3.14 -2.92
CA TYR A 346 -9.39 -2.86 -3.67
C TYR A 346 -9.25 -3.87 -4.79
N ILE A 347 -8.95 -3.40 -6.01
CA ILE A 347 -8.87 -4.23 -7.21
C ILE A 347 -7.50 -4.06 -7.88
N LEU A 348 -7.05 -5.09 -8.59
CA LEU A 348 -5.86 -5.03 -9.44
C LEU A 348 -6.26 -4.77 -10.89
N VAL A 349 -5.48 -3.93 -11.59
CA VAL A 349 -5.55 -3.73 -13.04
C VAL A 349 -4.25 -4.15 -13.69
N GLY A 350 -4.32 -4.94 -14.77
CA GLY A 350 -3.16 -5.45 -15.47
C GLY A 350 -2.31 -4.37 -16.10
N ASN A 351 -1.00 -4.47 -15.91
CA ASN A 351 0.03 -3.57 -16.43
C ASN A 351 0.91 -4.22 -17.52
N GLY A 352 0.54 -5.42 -17.99
CA GLY A 352 1.28 -6.13 -19.04
C GLY A 352 2.58 -6.78 -18.54
N ASP A 353 3.37 -7.22 -19.52
CA ASP A 353 4.67 -7.87 -19.27
C ASP A 353 5.76 -6.80 -19.08
N THR A 354 5.88 -6.30 -17.86
CA THR A 354 6.90 -5.34 -17.43
C THR A 354 7.63 -5.86 -16.20
N ALA A 355 8.75 -5.22 -15.83
CA ALA A 355 9.42 -5.52 -14.57
C ALA A 355 8.44 -5.39 -13.40
N SER A 356 8.64 -6.17 -12.32
CA SER A 356 7.79 -6.10 -11.13
C SER A 356 7.85 -4.71 -10.49
N VAL A 357 6.84 -4.37 -9.72
CA VAL A 357 6.88 -3.16 -8.87
C VAL A 357 8.14 -3.15 -8.00
N HIS A 358 8.63 -1.97 -7.65
CA HIS A 358 9.88 -1.71 -6.91
C HIS A 358 11.17 -2.09 -7.66
N HIS A 359 11.09 -2.45 -8.95
CA HIS A 359 12.27 -2.70 -9.78
C HIS A 359 12.72 -1.42 -10.49
N PRO A 360 14.03 -1.14 -10.62
CA PRO A 360 14.52 0.09 -11.27
C PRO A 360 14.19 0.18 -12.79
N GLU A 361 13.79 -0.92 -13.41
CA GLU A 361 13.32 -0.97 -14.81
C GLU A 361 11.79 -1.07 -14.91
N TYR A 362 11.04 -0.91 -13.81
CA TYR A 362 9.59 -0.89 -13.84
C TYR A 362 9.07 0.24 -14.75
N ASN A 363 8.00 -0.04 -15.50
CA ASN A 363 7.29 0.97 -16.28
C ASN A 363 5.78 0.72 -16.21
N PHE A 364 5.01 1.78 -15.99
CA PHE A 364 3.55 1.74 -16.11
C PHE A 364 3.17 1.76 -17.60
N ASP A 365 2.31 0.84 -18.04
CA ASP A 365 1.81 0.81 -19.41
C ASP A 365 0.62 1.77 -19.57
N ASP A 366 0.83 2.85 -20.33
CA ASP A 366 -0.21 3.86 -20.57
C ASP A 366 -1.48 3.27 -21.20
N ALA A 367 -1.41 2.11 -21.87
CA ALA A 367 -2.57 1.43 -22.42
C ALA A 367 -3.55 0.90 -21.36
N ALA A 368 -3.15 0.82 -20.09
CA ALA A 368 -4.04 0.48 -18.96
C ALA A 368 -4.95 1.65 -18.53
N ILE A 369 -4.60 2.90 -18.87
CA ILE A 369 -5.32 4.11 -18.44
C ILE A 369 -6.82 4.06 -18.75
N PRO A 370 -7.26 3.74 -19.99
CA PRO A 370 -8.69 3.73 -20.30
C PRO A 370 -9.50 2.71 -19.49
N ALA A 371 -8.91 1.56 -19.15
CA ALA A 371 -9.55 0.52 -18.35
C ALA A 371 -9.73 1.00 -16.88
N GLY A 372 -8.67 1.54 -16.27
CA GLY A 372 -8.73 2.06 -14.91
C GLY A 372 -9.71 3.23 -14.75
N CYS A 373 -9.66 4.22 -15.64
CA CYS A 373 -10.60 5.33 -15.68
C CYS A 373 -12.05 4.84 -15.81
N SER A 374 -12.28 3.84 -16.69
CA SER A 374 -13.62 3.26 -16.90
C SER A 374 -14.13 2.53 -15.67
N TRP A 375 -13.25 1.85 -14.95
CA TRP A 375 -13.64 1.15 -13.73
C TRP A 375 -14.06 2.14 -12.63
N TRP A 376 -13.27 3.16 -12.32
CA TRP A 376 -13.62 4.14 -11.30
C TRP A 376 -14.91 4.90 -11.64
N SER A 377 -15.06 5.35 -12.88
CA SER A 377 -16.31 6.02 -13.29
C SER A 377 -17.50 5.07 -13.33
N GLY A 378 -17.28 3.79 -13.68
CA GLY A 378 -18.30 2.75 -13.65
C GLY A 378 -18.78 2.43 -12.22
N VAL A 379 -17.84 2.36 -11.26
CA VAL A 379 -18.18 2.20 -9.83
C VAL A 379 -19.14 3.29 -9.37
N VAL A 380 -18.87 4.55 -9.72
CA VAL A 380 -19.73 5.68 -9.34
C VAL A 380 -21.11 5.59 -9.98
N GLU A 381 -21.18 5.46 -11.31
CA GLU A 381 -22.46 5.49 -12.03
C GLU A 381 -23.34 4.28 -11.72
N GLU A 382 -22.75 3.10 -11.46
CA GLU A 382 -23.54 1.90 -11.16
C GLU A 382 -23.95 1.80 -9.68
N ARG A 383 -23.14 2.35 -8.75
CA ARG A 383 -23.49 2.35 -7.33
C ARG A 383 -24.48 3.47 -6.99
N MET A 384 -24.49 4.53 -7.80
CA MET A 384 -25.36 5.71 -7.64
C MET A 384 -26.12 6.01 -8.95
N PRO A 385 -26.96 5.08 -9.47
CA PRO A 385 -27.63 5.29 -10.74
C PRO A 385 -28.61 6.46 -10.65
N THR A 386 -28.69 7.25 -11.73
CA THR A 386 -29.81 8.20 -11.93
C THR A 386 -31.08 7.41 -12.13
N GLY A 387 -32.13 7.78 -11.42
CA GLY A 387 -33.46 7.13 -11.51
C GLY A 387 -34.12 7.23 -12.89
#